data_df9cf840f6d56a3462ff7317342346b8
#
_entry.id   df9cf840f6d56a3462ff7317342346b8
#
_cell.length_a   1.000
_cell.length_b   1.000
_cell.length_c   1.000
_cell.angle_alpha   90.00
_cell.angle_beta   90.00
_cell.angle_gamma   90.00
#
_symmetry.space_group_name_H-M   'P 1'
#
loop_
_entity.id
_entity.type
_entity.pdbx_description
1 polymer ?
#
loop_
_entity_poly.entity_id
_entity_poly.type
_entity_poly.pdbx_seq_one_letter_code
_entity_poly.pdbx_strand_id
1 'polypeptide(L)'
;MQSGGIPIFEPGLDAVVAANVKAGRLSFTGDMAAAVRKAEAVFIAVGTPTRRGDGHADLTYVFQAAKDIADNLDGYTVVVTKSTVPVGTGREVQDVIRAARPDADFDVASNPEFLREGSAIEDFRRPDRVVVGCGSERAREVMREIYRPLFINETPMLFTGRESAELIKYASNAFLATKITFINEIADLCEKVGADVKDVARGMGLDKRIGSKFLHAGPGFGGSCFPKDTLALLKTSQAQGAVTRIVEAVVNVNDARKPAMARKIAEALGGELTGKTV
;
A
#
# COMPACT_ATOMS: atom_id res chain seq x y z
N MET A 1 -17.37 -15.49 -1.78
CA MET A 1 -16.37 -16.37 -1.13
C MET A 1 -17.01 -17.62 -0.53
N GLN A 2 -18.08 -17.58 0.22
CA GLN A 2 -18.81 -18.79 0.67
C GLN A 2 -19.30 -19.67 -0.49
N SER A 3 -19.57 -19.11 -1.67
CA SER A 3 -19.94 -19.80 -2.91
C SER A 3 -18.74 -20.22 -3.79
N GLY A 4 -17.51 -20.09 -3.30
CA GLY A 4 -16.28 -20.47 -4.01
C GLY A 4 -15.70 -19.41 -4.96
N GLY A 5 -16.38 -18.29 -5.18
CA GLY A 5 -15.86 -17.19 -6.01
C GLY A 5 -14.88 -16.29 -5.25
N ILE A 6 -13.78 -15.92 -5.91
CA ILE A 6 -12.82 -14.91 -5.40
C ILE A 6 -13.11 -13.58 -6.09
N PRO A 7 -13.31 -12.47 -5.34
CA PRO A 7 -13.78 -11.21 -5.91
C PRO A 7 -12.68 -10.41 -6.63
N ILE A 8 -11.43 -10.81 -6.52
CA ILE A 8 -10.27 -10.16 -7.16
C ILE A 8 -9.50 -11.18 -7.98
N PHE A 9 -8.87 -10.72 -9.05
CA PHE A 9 -7.96 -11.53 -9.85
C PHE A 9 -6.53 -11.34 -9.34
N GLU A 10 -5.93 -12.45 -8.88
CA GLU A 10 -4.51 -12.53 -8.56
C GLU A 10 -4.02 -13.92 -8.98
N PRO A 11 -2.97 -14.05 -9.82
CA PRO A 11 -2.51 -15.34 -10.32
C PRO A 11 -2.24 -16.34 -9.20
N GLY A 12 -2.93 -17.50 -9.21
CA GLY A 12 -2.76 -18.58 -8.25
C GLY A 12 -3.49 -18.42 -6.90
N LEU A 13 -4.21 -17.31 -6.68
CA LEU A 13 -4.93 -17.06 -5.41
C LEU A 13 -6.05 -18.08 -5.19
N ASP A 14 -6.77 -18.46 -6.25
CA ASP A 14 -7.83 -19.47 -6.22
C ASP A 14 -7.33 -20.82 -5.69
N ALA A 15 -6.18 -21.27 -6.17
CA ALA A 15 -5.56 -22.51 -5.71
C ALA A 15 -5.13 -22.44 -4.23
N VAL A 16 -4.55 -21.31 -3.80
CA VAL A 16 -4.15 -21.09 -2.40
C VAL A 16 -5.37 -21.09 -1.49
N VAL A 17 -6.44 -20.38 -1.87
CA VAL A 17 -7.68 -20.34 -1.09
C VAL A 17 -8.32 -21.72 -1.00
N ALA A 18 -8.49 -22.42 -2.13
CA ALA A 18 -9.11 -23.75 -2.16
C ALA A 18 -8.34 -24.75 -1.27
N ALA A 19 -7.01 -24.77 -1.36
CA ALA A 19 -6.18 -25.66 -0.55
C ALA A 19 -6.31 -25.39 0.96
N ASN A 20 -6.38 -24.11 1.37
CA ASN A 20 -6.48 -23.75 2.79
C ASN A 20 -7.89 -23.95 3.35
N VAL A 21 -8.93 -23.73 2.56
CA VAL A 21 -10.31 -24.06 2.93
C VAL A 21 -10.45 -25.59 3.11
N LYS A 22 -9.95 -26.39 2.17
CA LYS A 22 -9.96 -27.85 2.26
C LYS A 22 -9.22 -28.37 3.49
N ALA A 23 -8.14 -27.71 3.87
CA ALA A 23 -7.33 -28.08 5.03
C ALA A 23 -7.88 -27.53 6.37
N GLY A 24 -9.02 -26.83 6.38
CA GLY A 24 -9.62 -26.24 7.57
C GLY A 24 -8.86 -25.07 8.20
N ARG A 25 -7.87 -24.51 7.48
CA ARG A 25 -7.08 -23.35 7.94
C ARG A 25 -7.68 -21.99 7.56
N LEU A 26 -8.62 -21.99 6.60
CA LEU A 26 -9.29 -20.79 6.12
C LEU A 26 -10.78 -21.02 6.10
N SER A 27 -11.53 -20.06 6.65
CA SER A 27 -12.98 -20.04 6.57
C SER A 27 -13.47 -18.61 6.31
N PHE A 28 -14.66 -18.49 5.74
CA PHE A 28 -15.32 -17.20 5.47
C PHE A 28 -16.63 -17.13 6.23
N THR A 29 -16.82 -16.08 7.01
CA THR A 29 -18.04 -15.86 7.78
C THR A 29 -18.47 -14.40 7.72
N GLY A 30 -19.78 -14.14 7.81
CA GLY A 30 -20.35 -12.83 8.07
C GLY A 30 -20.61 -12.59 9.55
N ASP A 31 -20.39 -13.60 10.40
CA ASP A 31 -20.56 -13.47 11.85
C ASP A 31 -19.28 -12.91 12.48
N MET A 32 -19.27 -11.59 12.65
CA MET A 32 -18.17 -10.85 13.26
C MET A 32 -17.94 -11.30 14.70
N ALA A 33 -19.00 -11.52 15.46
CA ALA A 33 -18.90 -11.90 16.87
C ALA A 33 -18.17 -13.24 17.04
N ALA A 34 -18.55 -14.25 16.25
CA ALA A 34 -17.89 -15.57 16.30
C ALA A 34 -16.43 -15.49 15.84
N ALA A 35 -16.12 -14.63 14.88
CA ALA A 35 -14.77 -14.48 14.35
C ALA A 35 -13.82 -13.75 15.32
N VAL A 36 -14.30 -12.67 15.98
CA VAL A 36 -13.45 -11.80 16.81
C VAL A 36 -13.23 -12.34 18.22
N ARG A 37 -14.26 -12.93 18.86
CA ARG A 37 -14.22 -13.32 20.29
C ARG A 37 -13.03 -14.20 20.70
N LYS A 38 -12.50 -15.01 19.79
CA LYS A 38 -11.40 -15.94 20.07
C LYS A 38 -10.12 -15.59 19.30
N ALA A 39 -10.11 -14.43 18.65
CA ALA A 39 -8.99 -14.04 17.81
C ALA A 39 -7.86 -13.45 18.66
N GLU A 40 -6.64 -14.00 18.53
CA GLU A 40 -5.43 -13.39 19.09
C GLU A 40 -5.00 -12.15 18.32
N ALA A 41 -5.34 -12.07 17.03
CA ALA A 41 -5.13 -10.92 16.19
C ALA A 41 -6.30 -10.73 15.22
N VAL A 42 -6.73 -9.48 15.02
CA VAL A 42 -7.76 -9.09 14.04
C VAL A 42 -7.17 -8.06 13.08
N PHE A 43 -7.14 -8.39 11.78
CA PHE A 43 -6.59 -7.50 10.77
C PHE A 43 -7.70 -6.67 10.11
N ILE A 44 -7.59 -5.35 10.22
CA ILE A 44 -8.38 -4.39 9.45
C ILE A 44 -7.75 -4.27 8.07
N ALA A 45 -8.38 -4.90 7.06
CA ALA A 45 -7.92 -4.93 5.68
C ALA A 45 -9.03 -4.41 4.73
N VAL A 46 -9.64 -3.31 5.10
CA VAL A 46 -10.73 -2.66 4.35
C VAL A 46 -10.20 -1.63 3.35
N GLY A 47 -11.01 -1.27 2.35
CA GLY A 47 -10.66 -0.23 1.39
C GLY A 47 -10.52 1.15 2.04
N THR A 48 -9.52 1.92 1.57
CA THR A 48 -9.29 3.32 1.95
C THR A 48 -9.24 4.19 0.68
N PRO A 49 -10.40 4.39 0.01
CA PRO A 49 -10.45 5.14 -1.23
C PRO A 49 -10.08 6.61 -1.00
N THR A 50 -9.69 7.29 -2.08
CA THR A 50 -9.50 8.75 -2.02
C THR A 50 -10.87 9.42 -1.91
N ARG A 51 -11.03 10.28 -0.93
CA ARG A 51 -12.24 11.08 -0.73
C ARG A 51 -12.39 12.10 -1.86
N ARG A 52 -13.58 12.14 -2.47
CA ARG A 52 -13.87 13.09 -3.55
C ARG A 52 -13.83 14.52 -3.00
N GLY A 53 -13.14 15.41 -3.72
CA GLY A 53 -13.10 16.85 -3.44
C GLY A 53 -11.83 17.33 -2.73
N ASP A 54 -11.30 16.63 -1.73
CA ASP A 54 -10.13 17.08 -0.97
C ASP A 54 -8.88 16.19 -1.10
N GLY A 55 -9.02 14.99 -1.66
CA GLY A 55 -7.91 14.07 -1.91
C GLY A 55 -7.39 13.34 -0.66
N HIS A 56 -8.04 13.48 0.48
CA HIS A 56 -7.73 12.69 1.68
C HIS A 56 -8.20 11.24 1.56
N ALA A 57 -7.61 10.33 2.34
CA ALA A 57 -8.13 8.97 2.46
C ALA A 57 -9.47 8.96 3.20
N ASP A 58 -10.44 8.20 2.69
CA ASP A 58 -11.69 7.92 3.41
C ASP A 58 -11.45 6.78 4.40
N LEU A 59 -11.51 7.10 5.69
CA LEU A 59 -11.28 6.17 6.79
C LEU A 59 -12.59 5.64 7.41
N THR A 60 -13.74 5.96 6.84
CA THR A 60 -15.05 5.54 7.35
C THR A 60 -15.11 4.04 7.61
N TYR A 61 -14.63 3.24 6.65
CA TYR A 61 -14.63 1.78 6.79
C TYR A 61 -13.64 1.28 7.85
N VAL A 62 -12.51 1.97 8.05
CA VAL A 62 -11.52 1.62 9.07
C VAL A 62 -12.10 1.83 10.47
N PHE A 63 -12.74 2.99 10.72
CA PHE A 63 -13.33 3.29 12.01
C PHE A 63 -14.59 2.48 12.27
N GLN A 64 -15.37 2.15 11.24
CA GLN A 64 -16.51 1.24 11.43
C GLN A 64 -16.01 -0.16 11.82
N ALA A 65 -15.01 -0.69 11.13
CA ALA A 65 -14.40 -1.97 11.49
C ALA A 65 -13.84 -1.96 12.92
N ALA A 66 -13.21 -0.86 13.34
CA ALA A 66 -12.72 -0.70 14.72
C ALA A 66 -13.84 -0.76 15.76
N LYS A 67 -15.00 -0.15 15.49
CA LYS A 67 -16.18 -0.23 16.36
C LYS A 67 -16.76 -1.64 16.42
N ASP A 68 -16.94 -2.27 15.25
CA ASP A 68 -17.47 -3.63 15.14
C ASP A 68 -16.56 -4.64 15.87
N ILE A 69 -15.23 -4.43 15.82
CA ILE A 69 -14.27 -5.22 16.58
C ILE A 69 -14.45 -4.96 18.08
N ALA A 70 -14.50 -3.70 18.51
CA ALA A 70 -14.64 -3.32 19.92
C ALA A 70 -15.82 -4.01 20.58
N ASP A 71 -16.98 -4.04 19.91
CA ASP A 71 -18.22 -4.64 20.42
C ASP A 71 -18.08 -6.16 20.68
N ASN A 72 -17.09 -6.80 20.05
CA ASN A 72 -16.91 -8.26 20.07
C ASN A 72 -15.61 -8.74 20.71
N LEU A 73 -14.77 -7.84 21.24
CA LEU A 73 -13.55 -8.22 21.96
C LEU A 73 -13.87 -9.04 23.21
N ASP A 74 -13.14 -10.16 23.38
CA ASP A 74 -13.23 -11.04 24.55
C ASP A 74 -11.84 -11.58 24.87
N GLY A 75 -11.23 -11.06 25.92
CA GLY A 75 -9.82 -11.28 26.25
C GLY A 75 -8.86 -10.40 25.44
N TYR A 76 -7.57 -10.76 25.48
CA TYR A 76 -6.54 -9.99 24.79
C TYR A 76 -6.52 -10.23 23.29
N THR A 77 -6.53 -9.15 22.54
CA THR A 77 -6.46 -9.18 21.07
C THR A 77 -5.56 -8.08 20.52
N VAL A 78 -4.72 -8.38 19.55
CA VAL A 78 -4.00 -7.36 18.79
C VAL A 78 -4.85 -6.94 17.59
N VAL A 79 -5.30 -5.70 17.56
CA VAL A 79 -6.01 -5.12 16.42
C VAL A 79 -5.00 -4.51 15.45
N VAL A 80 -4.90 -5.06 14.26
CA VAL A 80 -3.84 -4.76 13.30
C VAL A 80 -4.42 -3.99 12.11
N THR A 81 -3.98 -2.75 11.90
CA THR A 81 -4.30 -2.00 10.70
C THR A 81 -3.38 -2.45 9.56
N LYS A 82 -3.93 -3.21 8.61
CA LYS A 82 -3.25 -3.66 7.39
C LYS A 82 -3.49 -2.70 6.22
N SER A 83 -4.65 -2.08 6.16
CA SER A 83 -5.00 -1.04 5.19
C SER A 83 -3.97 0.08 5.19
N THR A 84 -3.70 0.66 4.01
CA THR A 84 -2.86 1.86 3.88
C THR A 84 -3.62 3.08 4.39
N VAL A 85 -3.15 3.64 5.49
CA VAL A 85 -3.83 4.73 6.22
C VAL A 85 -2.87 5.89 6.52
N PRO A 86 -3.36 7.14 6.62
CA PRO A 86 -2.58 8.29 7.05
C PRO A 86 -1.92 8.09 8.42
N VAL A 87 -0.81 8.80 8.62
CA VAL A 87 -0.06 8.78 9.88
C VAL A 87 -0.94 9.25 11.03
N GLY A 88 -0.99 8.46 12.11
CA GLY A 88 -1.82 8.71 13.29
C GLY A 88 -3.10 7.89 13.34
N THR A 89 -3.51 7.26 12.25
CA THR A 89 -4.75 6.46 12.18
C THR A 89 -4.73 5.31 13.20
N GLY A 90 -3.59 4.67 13.45
CA GLY A 90 -3.50 3.61 14.47
C GLY A 90 -3.81 4.12 15.89
N ARG A 91 -3.52 5.39 16.19
CA ARG A 91 -3.93 6.02 17.45
C ARG A 91 -5.43 6.25 17.48
N GLU A 92 -6.00 6.80 16.40
CA GLU A 92 -7.43 7.02 16.29
C GLU A 92 -8.24 5.71 16.39
N VAL A 93 -7.75 4.63 15.78
CA VAL A 93 -8.34 3.27 15.94
C VAL A 93 -8.32 2.85 17.41
N GLN A 94 -7.21 3.06 18.12
CA GLN A 94 -7.13 2.77 19.55
C GLN A 94 -8.15 3.59 20.35
N ASP A 95 -8.28 4.88 20.05
CA ASP A 95 -9.21 5.77 20.73
C ASP A 95 -10.67 5.38 20.48
N VAL A 96 -11.00 4.98 19.25
CA VAL A 96 -12.34 4.47 18.90
C VAL A 96 -12.68 3.20 19.68
N ILE A 97 -11.77 2.23 19.75
CA ILE A 97 -11.99 0.99 20.50
C ILE A 97 -12.10 1.29 22.00
N ARG A 98 -11.21 2.13 22.54
CA ARG A 98 -11.20 2.49 23.95
C ARG A 98 -12.45 3.26 24.36
N ALA A 99 -12.98 4.10 23.49
CA ALA A 99 -14.23 4.83 23.73
C ALA A 99 -15.46 3.88 23.75
N ALA A 100 -15.47 2.86 22.88
CA ALA A 100 -16.54 1.87 22.85
C ALA A 100 -16.43 0.83 23.99
N ARG A 101 -15.23 0.42 24.34
CA ARG A 101 -14.93 -0.61 25.35
C ARG A 101 -13.76 -0.17 26.23
N PRO A 102 -14.00 0.66 27.26
CA PRO A 102 -12.95 1.20 28.14
C PRO A 102 -12.13 0.13 28.88
N ASP A 103 -12.75 -1.00 29.17
CA ASP A 103 -12.21 -2.14 29.94
C ASP A 103 -11.59 -3.23 29.05
N ALA A 104 -11.64 -3.13 27.73
CA ALA A 104 -11.11 -4.15 26.84
C ALA A 104 -9.58 -4.28 26.96
N ASP A 105 -9.10 -5.53 26.93
CA ASP A 105 -7.68 -5.86 26.90
C ASP A 105 -7.22 -6.02 25.45
N PHE A 106 -6.60 -4.98 24.88
CA PHE A 106 -6.16 -4.99 23.50
C PHE A 106 -4.96 -4.07 23.28
N ASP A 107 -4.22 -4.35 22.21
CA ASP A 107 -3.24 -3.46 21.62
C ASP A 107 -3.59 -3.15 20.17
N VAL A 108 -3.08 -2.02 19.65
CA VAL A 108 -3.19 -1.67 18.23
C VAL A 108 -1.80 -1.71 17.59
N ALA A 109 -1.72 -2.39 16.45
CA ALA A 109 -0.53 -2.43 15.61
C ALA A 109 -0.82 -1.89 14.21
N SER A 110 0.14 -1.19 13.60
CA SER A 110 0.15 -0.80 12.20
C SER A 110 1.09 -1.72 11.43
N ASN A 111 0.55 -2.48 10.47
CA ASN A 111 1.31 -3.45 9.67
C ASN A 111 1.01 -3.27 8.19
N PRO A 112 1.56 -2.22 7.55
CA PRO A 112 1.32 -1.95 6.14
C PRO A 112 1.83 -3.10 5.25
N GLU A 113 1.16 -3.28 4.09
CA GLU A 113 1.57 -4.20 3.05
C GLU A 113 2.43 -3.51 1.99
N PHE A 114 3.26 -4.28 1.27
CA PHE A 114 4.12 -3.81 0.17
C PHE A 114 3.95 -4.69 -1.07
N LEU A 115 2.73 -5.16 -1.30
CA LEU A 115 2.39 -6.09 -2.37
C LEU A 115 2.24 -5.37 -3.71
N ARG A 116 2.57 -6.08 -4.79
CA ARG A 116 2.31 -5.64 -6.16
C ARG A 116 1.17 -6.45 -6.75
N GLU A 117 0.21 -5.77 -7.35
CA GLU A 117 -0.88 -6.41 -8.11
C GLU A 117 -0.29 -7.33 -9.19
N GLY A 118 -0.79 -8.56 -9.28
CA GLY A 118 -0.29 -9.59 -10.19
C GLY A 118 0.93 -10.38 -9.71
N SER A 119 1.51 -10.02 -8.56
CA SER A 119 2.63 -10.71 -7.90
C SER A 119 2.47 -10.78 -6.39
N ALA A 120 1.27 -10.54 -5.86
CA ALA A 120 1.01 -10.37 -4.44
C ALA A 120 1.32 -11.62 -3.61
N ILE A 121 1.08 -12.81 -4.17
CA ILE A 121 1.37 -14.09 -3.49
C ILE A 121 2.88 -14.25 -3.27
N GLU A 122 3.69 -13.99 -4.29
CA GLU A 122 5.14 -14.11 -4.17
C GLU A 122 5.71 -13.01 -3.25
N ASP A 123 5.22 -11.77 -3.38
CA ASP A 123 5.61 -10.66 -2.51
C ASP A 123 5.24 -10.92 -1.05
N PHE A 124 4.14 -11.63 -0.78
CA PHE A 124 3.76 -12.01 0.59
C PHE A 124 4.60 -13.17 1.14
N ARG A 125 4.92 -14.16 0.29
CA ARG A 125 5.71 -15.33 0.70
C ARG A 125 7.19 -15.03 0.89
N ARG A 126 7.73 -14.08 0.11
CA ARG A 126 9.13 -13.66 0.12
C ARG A 126 9.25 -12.14 0.11
N PRO A 127 8.72 -11.48 1.15
CA PRO A 127 8.77 -10.03 1.21
C PRO A 127 10.22 -9.56 1.47
N ASP A 128 10.59 -8.41 0.91
CA ASP A 128 11.87 -7.76 1.22
C ASP A 128 11.95 -7.38 2.71
N ARG A 129 10.82 -7.14 3.35
CA ARG A 129 10.70 -6.82 4.78
C ARG A 129 9.25 -6.94 5.27
N VAL A 130 9.09 -7.16 6.58
CA VAL A 130 7.83 -6.96 7.32
C VAL A 130 8.01 -5.77 8.24
N VAL A 131 7.09 -4.80 8.20
CA VAL A 131 7.09 -3.63 9.07
C VAL A 131 5.93 -3.74 10.04
N VAL A 132 6.22 -3.64 11.34
CA VAL A 132 5.23 -3.68 12.41
C VAL A 132 5.43 -2.50 13.35
N GLY A 133 4.46 -1.61 13.38
CA GLY A 133 4.38 -0.51 14.34
C GLY A 133 3.51 -0.89 15.54
N CYS A 134 4.10 -1.05 16.73
CA CYS A 134 3.35 -1.34 17.94
C CYS A 134 4.08 -0.83 19.18
N GLY A 135 3.31 -0.58 20.25
CA GLY A 135 3.84 0.01 21.50
C GLY A 135 4.21 -0.99 22.58
N SER A 136 3.66 -2.21 22.58
CA SER A 136 3.86 -3.20 23.64
C SER A 136 4.68 -4.41 23.16
N GLU A 137 5.40 -5.04 24.08
CA GLU A 137 6.11 -6.29 23.77
C GLU A 137 5.13 -7.44 23.53
N ARG A 138 4.01 -7.46 24.24
CA ARG A 138 2.94 -8.45 24.06
C ARG A 138 2.41 -8.45 22.63
N ALA A 139 2.15 -7.27 22.04
CA ALA A 139 1.76 -7.15 20.64
C ALA A 139 2.88 -7.59 19.68
N ARG A 140 4.15 -7.29 20.00
CA ARG A 140 5.30 -7.73 19.21
C ARG A 140 5.42 -9.25 19.16
N GLU A 141 5.19 -9.93 20.29
CA GLU A 141 5.22 -11.39 20.36
C GLU A 141 4.16 -12.02 19.46
N VAL A 142 2.91 -11.54 19.53
CA VAL A 142 1.83 -12.01 18.65
C VAL A 142 2.18 -11.78 17.18
N MET A 143 2.65 -10.59 16.81
CA MET A 143 3.03 -10.29 15.42
C MET A 143 4.24 -11.12 14.96
N ARG A 144 5.20 -11.38 15.84
CA ARG A 144 6.36 -12.25 15.56
C ARG A 144 5.92 -13.69 15.27
N GLU A 145 4.97 -14.19 16.04
CA GLU A 145 4.43 -15.55 15.85
C GLU A 145 3.64 -15.66 14.51
N ILE A 146 2.82 -14.66 14.17
CA ILE A 146 2.10 -14.61 12.90
C ILE A 146 3.04 -14.68 11.70
N TYR A 147 4.16 -13.94 11.75
CA TYR A 147 5.14 -13.89 10.66
C TYR A 147 6.28 -14.89 10.79
N ARG A 148 6.28 -15.75 11.81
CA ARG A 148 7.30 -16.78 12.02
C ARG A 148 7.58 -17.65 10.78
N PRO A 149 6.60 -18.04 9.96
CA PRO A 149 6.87 -18.84 8.75
C PRO A 149 7.79 -18.12 7.74
N LEU A 150 7.89 -16.80 7.75
CA LEU A 150 8.76 -16.02 6.87
C LEU A 150 10.23 -16.00 7.31
N PHE A 151 10.54 -16.42 8.53
CA PHE A 151 11.92 -16.52 9.02
C PHE A 151 12.75 -17.55 8.27
N ILE A 152 12.11 -18.54 7.64
CA ILE A 152 12.76 -19.52 6.77
C ILE A 152 13.48 -18.81 5.60
N ASN A 153 13.00 -17.65 5.18
CA ASN A 153 13.56 -16.84 4.10
C ASN A 153 14.47 -15.72 4.63
N GLU A 154 14.81 -15.72 5.92
CA GLU A 154 15.59 -14.65 6.59
C GLU A 154 14.98 -13.25 6.39
N THR A 155 13.66 -13.17 6.21
CA THR A 155 12.97 -11.90 5.98
C THR A 155 13.15 -10.95 7.17
N PRO A 156 13.69 -9.75 6.97
CA PRO A 156 13.85 -8.78 8.05
C PRO A 156 12.49 -8.34 8.60
N MET A 157 12.32 -8.37 9.93
CA MET A 157 11.19 -7.77 10.62
C MET A 157 11.62 -6.50 11.32
N LEU A 158 11.04 -5.38 10.91
CA LEU A 158 11.26 -4.09 11.55
C LEU A 158 10.13 -3.79 12.51
N PHE A 159 10.44 -3.76 13.80
CA PHE A 159 9.54 -3.26 14.84
C PHE A 159 9.82 -1.79 15.12
N THR A 160 8.78 -0.95 15.09
CA THR A 160 8.88 0.50 15.27
C THR A 160 7.62 1.06 15.93
N GLY A 161 7.49 2.37 16.06
CA GLY A 161 6.25 3.04 16.44
C GLY A 161 5.21 2.97 15.31
N ARG A 162 3.93 3.08 15.66
CA ARG A 162 2.81 3.01 14.71
C ARG A 162 2.93 4.07 13.62
N GLU A 163 3.17 5.31 14.01
CA GLU A 163 3.31 6.46 13.11
C GLU A 163 4.46 6.26 12.11
N SER A 164 5.58 5.69 12.56
CA SER A 164 6.70 5.36 11.68
C SER A 164 6.33 4.26 10.69
N ALA A 165 5.63 3.20 11.12
CA ALA A 165 5.19 2.13 10.25
C ALA A 165 4.22 2.64 9.16
N GLU A 166 3.27 3.49 9.53
CA GLU A 166 2.33 4.14 8.62
C GLU A 166 3.08 5.03 7.61
N LEU A 167 4.02 5.87 8.08
CA LEU A 167 4.80 6.75 7.23
C LEU A 167 5.71 5.98 6.26
N ILE A 168 6.32 4.86 6.69
CA ILE A 168 7.18 4.03 5.84
C ILE A 168 6.46 3.60 4.56
N LYS A 169 5.18 3.23 4.63
CA LYS A 169 4.40 2.86 3.45
C LYS A 169 4.30 4.00 2.45
N TYR A 170 3.87 5.17 2.91
CA TYR A 170 3.71 6.34 2.06
C TYR A 170 5.04 6.84 1.49
N ALA A 171 6.06 6.92 2.32
CA ALA A 171 7.39 7.35 1.90
C ALA A 171 7.99 6.40 0.87
N SER A 172 7.83 5.08 1.05
CA SER A 172 8.28 4.09 0.08
C SER A 172 7.59 4.27 -1.28
N ASN A 173 6.26 4.37 -1.29
CA ASN A 173 5.50 4.53 -2.54
C ASN A 173 5.80 5.88 -3.21
N ALA A 174 5.94 6.97 -2.46
CA ALA A 174 6.32 8.26 -2.99
C ALA A 174 7.74 8.24 -3.60
N PHE A 175 8.69 7.54 -2.98
CA PHE A 175 10.04 7.39 -3.53
C PHE A 175 10.05 6.57 -4.83
N LEU A 176 9.28 5.49 -4.90
CA LEU A 176 9.14 4.71 -6.13
C LEU A 176 8.50 5.54 -7.26
N ALA A 177 7.45 6.31 -6.93
CA ALA A 177 6.84 7.25 -7.87
C ALA A 177 7.83 8.34 -8.34
N THR A 178 8.71 8.82 -7.46
CA THR A 178 9.80 9.76 -7.80
C THR A 178 10.75 9.14 -8.83
N LYS A 179 11.16 7.89 -8.66
CA LYS A 179 12.04 7.20 -9.63
C LYS A 179 11.39 7.11 -11.01
N ILE A 180 10.11 6.77 -11.08
CA ILE A 180 9.36 6.69 -12.35
C ILE A 180 9.26 8.08 -12.98
N THR A 181 8.92 9.09 -12.20
CA THR A 181 8.79 10.47 -12.71
C THR A 181 10.14 10.98 -13.22
N PHE A 182 11.20 10.76 -12.45
CA PHE A 182 12.56 11.15 -12.83
C PHE A 182 12.99 10.53 -14.17
N ILE A 183 12.85 9.21 -14.34
CA ILE A 183 13.26 8.56 -15.58
C ILE A 183 12.37 8.97 -16.78
N ASN A 184 11.13 9.36 -16.53
CA ASN A 184 10.25 9.91 -17.55
C ASN A 184 10.74 11.27 -18.07
N GLU A 185 11.18 12.16 -17.18
CA GLU A 185 11.76 13.45 -17.56
C GLU A 185 13.09 13.26 -18.31
N ILE A 186 13.92 12.30 -17.86
CA ILE A 186 15.16 11.93 -18.57
C ILE A 186 14.84 11.37 -19.97
N ALA A 187 13.76 10.60 -20.14
CA ALA A 187 13.34 10.12 -21.46
C ALA A 187 13.02 11.26 -22.41
N ASP A 188 12.30 12.29 -21.93
CA ASP A 188 11.97 13.46 -22.75
C ASP A 188 13.25 14.25 -23.13
N LEU A 189 14.25 14.31 -22.24
CA LEU A 189 15.54 14.89 -22.56
C LEU A 189 16.31 14.04 -23.59
N CYS A 190 16.34 12.70 -23.42
CA CYS A 190 16.99 11.78 -24.35
C CYS A 190 16.49 11.98 -25.78
N GLU A 191 15.17 12.14 -25.98
CA GLU A 191 14.60 12.42 -27.30
C GLU A 191 15.14 13.72 -27.94
N LYS A 192 15.50 14.72 -27.15
CA LYS A 192 16.03 16.01 -27.64
C LYS A 192 17.52 15.96 -27.93
N VAL A 193 18.26 15.15 -27.21
CA VAL A 193 19.75 15.10 -27.35
C VAL A 193 20.23 13.86 -28.11
N GLY A 194 19.32 13.00 -28.60
CA GLY A 194 19.66 11.79 -29.35
C GLY A 194 20.24 10.66 -28.50
N ALA A 195 19.93 10.61 -27.21
CA ALA A 195 20.32 9.52 -26.32
C ALA A 195 19.22 8.44 -26.22
N ASP A 196 19.61 7.21 -25.82
CA ASP A 196 18.66 6.13 -25.51
C ASP A 196 18.40 6.06 -24.01
N VAL A 197 17.16 6.30 -23.60
CA VAL A 197 16.75 6.24 -22.17
C VAL A 197 16.95 4.86 -21.57
N LYS A 198 16.88 3.77 -22.35
CA LYS A 198 17.13 2.41 -21.85
C LYS A 198 18.58 2.23 -21.44
N ASP A 199 19.52 2.78 -22.22
CA ASP A 199 20.95 2.75 -21.88
C ASP A 199 21.25 3.64 -20.69
N VAL A 200 20.64 4.82 -20.61
CA VAL A 200 20.75 5.71 -19.44
C VAL A 200 20.23 5.02 -18.18
N ALA A 201 19.02 4.46 -18.24
CA ALA A 201 18.42 3.74 -17.12
C ALA A 201 19.24 2.53 -16.68
N ARG A 202 19.79 1.76 -17.66
CA ARG A 202 20.69 0.63 -17.38
C ARG A 202 21.99 1.10 -16.73
N GLY A 203 22.62 2.14 -17.27
CA GLY A 203 23.87 2.68 -16.71
C GLY A 203 23.70 3.19 -15.29
N MET A 204 22.63 3.96 -15.02
CA MET A 204 22.27 4.41 -13.67
C MET A 204 22.00 3.24 -12.74
N GLY A 205 21.21 2.25 -13.21
CA GLY A 205 20.77 1.12 -12.41
C GLY A 205 21.86 0.15 -11.98
N LEU A 206 23.03 0.16 -12.63
CA LEU A 206 24.22 -0.59 -12.22
C LEU A 206 24.83 -0.07 -10.91
N ASP A 207 24.63 1.20 -10.59
CA ASP A 207 24.99 1.72 -9.27
C ASP A 207 24.00 1.17 -8.21
N LYS A 208 24.54 0.34 -7.29
CA LYS A 208 23.75 -0.30 -6.22
C LYS A 208 23.02 0.69 -5.30
N ARG A 209 23.51 1.93 -5.21
CA ARG A 209 22.86 3.01 -4.44
C ARG A 209 21.55 3.48 -5.10
N ILE A 210 21.45 3.35 -6.43
CA ILE A 210 20.28 3.70 -7.23
C ILE A 210 19.40 2.47 -7.46
N GLY A 211 19.98 1.38 -7.94
CA GLY A 211 19.30 0.15 -8.31
C GLY A 211 18.46 0.28 -9.59
N SER A 212 18.29 -0.81 -10.32
CA SER A 212 17.65 -0.83 -11.65
C SER A 212 16.11 -0.76 -11.62
N LYS A 213 15.50 -1.12 -10.50
CA LYS A 213 14.01 -1.18 -10.41
C LYS A 213 13.41 0.22 -10.40
N PHE A 214 12.23 0.36 -11.03
CA PHE A 214 11.48 1.62 -11.17
C PHE A 214 12.17 2.70 -12.02
N LEU A 215 13.09 2.31 -12.92
CA LEU A 215 13.71 3.17 -13.93
C LEU A 215 13.21 2.81 -15.35
N HIS A 216 11.92 2.54 -15.49
CA HIS A 216 11.28 2.27 -16.79
C HIS A 216 10.47 3.47 -17.21
N ALA A 217 10.91 4.15 -18.29
CA ALA A 217 10.18 5.27 -18.86
C ALA A 217 8.87 4.81 -19.50
N GLY A 218 7.83 5.65 -19.41
CA GLY A 218 6.51 5.37 -19.92
C GLY A 218 5.57 6.57 -19.83
N PRO A 219 4.25 6.37 -19.95
CA PRO A 219 3.26 7.45 -19.96
C PRO A 219 3.00 8.09 -18.59
N GLY A 220 3.69 7.65 -17.56
CA GLY A 220 3.50 8.03 -16.16
C GLY A 220 3.11 6.85 -15.29
N PHE A 221 3.09 7.07 -13.97
CA PHE A 221 2.56 6.08 -13.04
C PHE A 221 1.04 6.21 -12.91
N GLY A 222 0.40 5.07 -12.66
CA GLY A 222 -1.03 4.92 -12.46
C GLY A 222 -1.30 3.81 -11.44
N GLY A 223 -2.40 3.09 -11.66
CA GLY A 223 -2.85 2.04 -10.75
C GLY A 223 -3.58 2.59 -9.53
N SER A 224 -3.93 1.69 -8.60
CA SER A 224 -4.72 2.01 -7.42
C SER A 224 -3.90 2.62 -6.28
N CYS A 225 -2.57 2.39 -6.24
CA CYS A 225 -1.72 2.72 -5.09
C CYS A 225 -0.98 4.05 -5.26
N PHE A 226 -0.12 4.19 -6.27
CA PHE A 226 0.78 5.35 -6.36
C PHE A 226 0.06 6.69 -6.40
N PRO A 227 -0.98 6.91 -7.25
CA PRO A 227 -1.68 8.20 -7.26
C PRO A 227 -2.34 8.52 -5.92
N LYS A 228 -2.97 7.52 -5.30
CA LYS A 228 -3.64 7.67 -4.01
C LYS A 228 -2.66 7.98 -2.90
N ASP A 229 -1.57 7.23 -2.81
CA ASP A 229 -0.63 7.31 -1.69
C ASP A 229 0.24 8.57 -1.78
N THR A 230 0.68 8.98 -2.98
CA THR A 230 1.42 10.24 -3.16
C THR A 230 0.57 11.45 -2.80
N LEU A 231 -0.71 11.46 -3.22
CA LEU A 231 -1.64 12.53 -2.88
C LEU A 231 -1.95 12.57 -1.37
N ALA A 232 -2.17 11.41 -0.73
CA ALA A 232 -2.43 11.31 0.70
C ALA A 232 -1.22 11.80 1.52
N LEU A 233 0.02 11.44 1.10
CA LEU A 233 1.24 11.95 1.75
C LEU A 233 1.35 13.46 1.61
N LEU A 234 1.10 14.01 0.42
CA LEU A 234 1.13 15.45 0.18
C LEU A 234 0.12 16.17 1.06
N LYS A 235 -1.13 15.67 1.15
CA LYS A 235 -2.16 16.25 2.01
C LYS A 235 -1.81 16.18 3.49
N THR A 236 -1.30 15.03 3.95
CA THR A 236 -0.84 14.87 5.33
C THR A 236 0.29 15.87 5.65
N SER A 237 1.27 16.03 4.75
CA SER A 237 2.38 16.95 4.96
C SER A 237 1.93 18.41 5.00
N GLN A 238 0.98 18.79 4.14
CA GLN A 238 0.39 20.14 4.13
C GLN A 238 -0.38 20.41 5.43
N ALA A 239 -1.20 19.48 5.88
CA ALA A 239 -1.97 19.60 7.12
C ALA A 239 -1.07 19.73 8.37
N GLN A 240 0.14 19.14 8.34
CA GLN A 240 1.13 19.23 9.41
C GLN A 240 2.12 20.41 9.24
N GLY A 241 1.95 21.26 8.21
CA GLY A 241 2.86 22.37 7.93
C GLY A 241 4.27 21.92 7.46
N ALA A 242 4.47 20.66 7.13
CA ALA A 242 5.73 20.08 6.68
C ALA A 242 5.69 19.84 5.15
N VAL A 243 5.99 20.84 4.35
CA VAL A 243 5.83 20.78 2.89
C VAL A 243 6.81 19.79 2.26
N THR A 244 6.26 18.78 1.58
CA THR A 244 7.03 17.78 0.82
C THR A 244 7.13 18.19 -0.66
N ARG A 245 8.00 19.16 -0.98
CA ARG A 245 8.12 19.76 -2.32
C ARG A 245 8.46 18.76 -3.43
N ILE A 246 9.27 17.73 -3.15
CA ILE A 246 9.61 16.69 -4.12
C ILE A 246 8.34 15.89 -4.47
N VAL A 247 7.55 15.50 -3.48
CA VAL A 247 6.30 14.74 -3.71
C VAL A 247 5.29 15.59 -4.49
N GLU A 248 5.18 16.86 -4.18
CA GLU A 248 4.35 17.82 -4.91
C GLU A 248 4.76 17.90 -6.40
N ALA A 249 6.07 18.06 -6.66
CA ALA A 249 6.59 18.07 -8.03
C ALA A 249 6.29 16.76 -8.76
N VAL A 250 6.49 15.61 -8.11
CA VAL A 250 6.21 14.28 -8.68
C VAL A 250 4.75 14.14 -9.09
N VAL A 251 3.81 14.56 -8.24
CA VAL A 251 2.36 14.52 -8.57
C VAL A 251 2.07 15.42 -9.77
N ASN A 252 2.54 16.65 -9.75
CA ASN A 252 2.28 17.63 -10.82
C ASN A 252 2.87 17.20 -12.17
N VAL A 253 4.12 16.71 -12.17
CA VAL A 253 4.81 16.23 -13.39
C VAL A 253 4.09 15.00 -13.96
N ASN A 254 3.69 14.05 -13.11
CA ASN A 254 2.96 12.86 -13.55
C ASN A 254 1.59 13.22 -14.18
N ASP A 255 0.87 14.16 -13.58
CA ASP A 255 -0.43 14.59 -14.10
C ASP A 255 -0.29 15.36 -15.43
N ALA A 256 0.75 16.21 -15.55
CA ALA A 256 1.04 16.92 -16.80
C ALA A 256 1.50 15.96 -17.93
N ARG A 257 2.14 14.82 -17.58
CA ARG A 257 2.65 13.85 -18.56
C ARG A 257 1.55 13.14 -19.33
N LYS A 258 0.44 12.78 -18.68
CA LYS A 258 -0.68 12.05 -19.32
C LYS A 258 -1.21 12.78 -20.57
N PRO A 259 -1.60 14.06 -20.50
CA PRO A 259 -2.01 14.81 -21.71
C PRO A 259 -0.84 15.08 -22.66
N ALA A 260 0.42 15.10 -22.17
CA ALA A 260 1.58 15.24 -23.04
C ALA A 260 1.76 14.01 -23.97
N MET A 261 1.41 12.80 -23.50
CA MET A 261 1.43 11.60 -24.35
C MET A 261 0.45 11.69 -25.50
N ALA A 262 -0.75 12.23 -25.27
CA ALA A 262 -1.72 12.46 -26.34
C ALA A 262 -1.18 13.42 -27.42
N ARG A 263 -0.48 14.48 -27.00
CA ARG A 263 0.19 15.41 -27.94
C ARG A 263 1.31 14.72 -28.74
N LYS A 264 2.17 13.93 -28.07
CA LYS A 264 3.22 13.15 -28.77
C LYS A 264 2.65 12.20 -29.83
N ILE A 265 1.53 11.53 -29.52
CA ILE A 265 0.85 10.65 -30.46
C ILE A 265 0.32 11.47 -31.64
N ALA A 266 -0.33 12.59 -31.40
CA ALA A 266 -0.83 13.46 -32.46
C ALA A 266 0.30 13.94 -33.37
N GLU A 267 1.40 14.43 -32.82
CA GLU A 267 2.58 14.87 -33.57
C GLU A 267 3.17 13.74 -34.42
N ALA A 268 3.34 12.53 -33.87
CA ALA A 268 3.85 11.36 -34.58
C ALA A 268 2.96 10.92 -35.74
N LEU A 269 1.64 11.22 -35.67
CA LEU A 269 0.66 10.91 -36.70
C LEU A 269 0.40 12.08 -37.67
N GLY A 270 1.19 13.15 -37.58
CA GLY A 270 1.09 14.33 -38.44
C GLY A 270 -0.02 15.31 -38.05
N GLY A 271 -0.46 15.30 -36.80
CA GLY A 271 -1.43 16.26 -36.24
C GLY A 271 -2.90 15.88 -36.41
N GLU A 272 -3.26 15.09 -37.43
CA GLU A 272 -4.64 14.66 -37.71
C GLU A 272 -4.89 13.25 -37.17
N LEU A 273 -5.84 13.11 -36.26
CA LEU A 273 -6.17 11.84 -35.59
C LEU A 273 -7.46 11.19 -36.07
N THR A 274 -8.29 11.93 -36.85
CA THR A 274 -9.59 11.43 -37.31
C THR A 274 -9.44 10.16 -38.14
N GLY A 275 -10.14 9.10 -37.75
CA GLY A 275 -10.11 7.80 -38.42
C GLY A 275 -8.84 6.97 -38.24
N LYS A 276 -7.89 7.39 -37.37
CA LYS A 276 -6.71 6.61 -37.05
C LYS A 276 -6.93 5.77 -35.78
N THR A 277 -6.38 4.56 -35.78
CA THR A 277 -6.31 3.69 -34.60
C THR A 277 -4.98 3.93 -33.89
N VAL A 278 -5.00 4.14 -32.56
CA VAL A 278 -3.83 4.38 -31.71
C VAL A 278 -3.68 3.25 -30.70
#